data_f4d22fcd3df3c132927e9286deed1db9
#
_entry.id   f4d22fcd3df3c132927e9286deed1db9
#
_cell.length_a   1.000
_cell.length_b   1.000
_cell.length_c   1.000
_cell.angle_alpha   90.00
_cell.angle_beta   90.00
_cell.angle_gamma   90.00
#
_symmetry.space_group_name_H-M   'P 1'
#
loop_
_entity.id
_entity.type
_entity.pdbx_description
1 polymer ?
#
loop_
_entity_poly.entity_id
_entity_poly.type
_entity_poly.pdbx_seq_one_letter_code
_entity_poly.pdbx_strand_id
1 'polypeptide(L)'
;GQIGGLKSVDAIQIKLDREKEYNKRASSKSAWQDKYGNVIEDMNKLVLKYKHVDFGYSMALEYLYTGPEIFKRAREINTFLSNYENYEESNSLDAEIEKQIKGAKGFFKDYDENVDKRIFELLTEEYIKQVGDGPLPERFKNVNVGSLADKIYEKSILTNEARFIKFMNKLKSNSLSKLKKKDLGFIVWSESNNNFRTNIVPDIRIYKGTMDQMLKLYVAGKVEMFPEINHWPDANSTMRISYGKLEGSAPHDGMKYTDHTTIDGVMTKNNSDNPDYELLPRMGELANKKDYGDYAQDGELWVCFTGSIHTTGGSSGSPVLDGEGNLMGLNFDRSWESTMSDFMFDASRCRNISVDIRYVLWVMDRYANAKHLVDEMTIVRDAK
;
A
#
# COMPACT_ATOMS: atom_id res chain seq x y z
N GLY A 1 2.57 -13.96 -8.27
CA GLY A 1 1.31 -13.84 -7.55
C GLY A 1 0.22 -13.26 -8.43
N GLN A 2 -0.05 -11.98 -8.35
CA GLN A 2 -1.21 -11.31 -8.93
C GLN A 2 -1.40 -11.56 -10.45
N ILE A 3 -0.39 -11.30 -11.28
CA ILE A 3 -0.45 -11.51 -12.73
C ILE A 3 -0.69 -12.97 -13.08
N GLY A 4 -0.01 -13.90 -12.41
CA GLY A 4 -0.19 -15.33 -12.61
C GLY A 4 -1.62 -15.78 -12.26
N GLY A 5 -2.16 -15.30 -11.14
CA GLY A 5 -3.52 -15.55 -10.71
C GLY A 5 -4.55 -15.04 -11.73
N LEU A 6 -4.43 -13.80 -12.18
CA LEU A 6 -5.32 -13.21 -13.19
C LEU A 6 -5.30 -13.98 -14.52
N LYS A 7 -4.11 -14.43 -14.96
CA LYS A 7 -3.99 -15.27 -16.16
C LYS A 7 -4.64 -16.63 -15.97
N SER A 8 -4.52 -17.27 -14.80
CA SER A 8 -5.06 -18.61 -14.55
C SER A 8 -6.59 -18.68 -14.54
N VAL A 9 -7.27 -17.56 -14.33
CA VAL A 9 -8.74 -17.45 -14.39
C VAL A 9 -9.23 -16.77 -15.67
N ASP A 10 -8.33 -16.46 -16.61
CA ASP A 10 -8.65 -15.69 -17.82
C ASP A 10 -9.40 -14.39 -17.53
N ALA A 11 -8.88 -13.63 -16.57
CA ALA A 11 -9.52 -12.43 -16.06
C ALA A 11 -9.82 -11.38 -17.13
N ILE A 12 -8.97 -11.30 -18.17
CA ILE A 12 -9.17 -10.37 -19.28
C ILE A 12 -10.42 -10.77 -20.07
N GLN A 13 -10.56 -12.06 -20.43
CA GLN A 13 -11.72 -12.53 -21.18
C GLN A 13 -13.01 -12.34 -20.41
N ILE A 14 -13.00 -12.66 -19.11
CA ILE A 14 -14.19 -12.45 -18.24
C ILE A 14 -14.60 -10.97 -18.23
N LYS A 15 -13.64 -10.03 -18.16
CA LYS A 15 -13.96 -8.60 -18.19
C LYS A 15 -14.50 -8.16 -19.55
N LEU A 16 -13.91 -8.63 -20.64
CA LEU A 16 -14.41 -8.37 -22.00
C LEU A 16 -15.83 -8.89 -22.20
N ASP A 17 -16.15 -10.06 -21.67
CA ASP A 17 -17.51 -10.62 -21.78
C ASP A 17 -18.52 -9.84 -20.92
N ARG A 18 -18.10 -9.31 -19.76
CA ARG A 18 -18.93 -8.38 -18.97
C ARG A 18 -19.18 -7.07 -19.70
N GLU A 19 -18.20 -6.53 -20.42
CA GLU A 19 -18.36 -5.32 -21.25
C GLU A 19 -19.34 -5.57 -22.42
N LYS A 20 -19.24 -6.73 -23.08
CA LYS A 20 -20.19 -7.13 -24.15
C LYS A 20 -21.61 -7.22 -23.61
N GLU A 21 -21.80 -7.85 -22.45
CA GLU A 21 -23.12 -7.97 -21.84
C GLU A 21 -23.66 -6.60 -21.39
N TYR A 22 -22.81 -5.70 -20.86
CA TYR A 22 -23.19 -4.33 -20.55
C TYR A 22 -23.71 -3.59 -21.77
N ASN A 23 -22.98 -3.61 -22.88
CA ASN A 23 -23.35 -2.95 -24.12
C ASN A 23 -24.66 -3.56 -24.73
N LYS A 24 -24.80 -4.88 -24.64
CA LYS A 24 -26.02 -5.57 -25.08
C LYS A 24 -27.25 -5.11 -24.28
N ARG A 25 -27.12 -5.00 -22.94
CA ARG A 25 -28.24 -4.50 -22.10
C ARG A 25 -28.50 -3.02 -22.34
N ALA A 26 -27.47 -2.20 -22.47
CA ALA A 26 -27.65 -0.79 -22.81
C ALA A 26 -28.41 -0.60 -24.10
N SER A 27 -28.16 -1.44 -25.12
CA SER A 27 -28.89 -1.38 -26.41
C SER A 27 -30.30 -1.97 -26.37
N SER A 28 -30.72 -2.60 -25.28
CA SER A 28 -32.05 -3.26 -25.20
C SER A 28 -33.23 -2.30 -24.99
N LYS A 29 -32.96 -1.06 -24.53
CA LYS A 29 -33.96 0.00 -24.34
C LYS A 29 -33.38 1.34 -24.79
N SER A 30 -34.15 2.12 -25.54
CA SER A 30 -33.73 3.43 -26.04
C SER A 30 -33.22 4.35 -24.93
N ALA A 31 -33.91 4.45 -23.81
CA ALA A 31 -33.50 5.26 -22.67
C ALA A 31 -32.15 4.83 -22.05
N TRP A 32 -31.81 3.53 -22.09
CA TRP A 32 -30.52 3.01 -21.65
C TRP A 32 -29.42 3.24 -22.69
N GLN A 33 -29.77 3.09 -23.97
CA GLN A 33 -28.85 3.37 -25.07
C GLN A 33 -28.42 4.84 -25.04
N ASP A 34 -29.34 5.76 -24.86
CA ASP A 34 -29.08 7.20 -24.82
C ASP A 34 -28.16 7.56 -23.61
N LYS A 35 -28.37 6.88 -22.48
CA LYS A 35 -27.69 7.21 -21.22
C LYS A 35 -26.36 6.47 -21.03
N TYR A 36 -26.26 5.21 -21.45
CA TYR A 36 -25.18 4.30 -21.11
C TYR A 36 -24.47 3.67 -22.32
N GLY A 37 -25.03 3.78 -23.52
CA GLY A 37 -24.58 3.01 -24.69
C GLY A 37 -23.15 3.30 -25.13
N ASN A 38 -22.64 4.50 -24.90
CA ASN A 38 -21.30 4.89 -25.33
C ASN A 38 -20.26 4.91 -24.20
N VAL A 39 -20.67 4.67 -22.94
CA VAL A 39 -19.81 4.89 -21.76
C VAL A 39 -18.50 4.09 -21.83
N ILE A 40 -18.55 2.81 -22.18
CA ILE A 40 -17.35 1.96 -22.28
C ILE A 40 -16.45 2.42 -23.41
N GLU A 41 -17.01 2.74 -24.58
CA GLU A 41 -16.23 3.23 -25.72
C GLU A 41 -15.55 4.56 -25.41
N ASP A 42 -16.24 5.49 -24.76
CA ASP A 42 -15.72 6.79 -24.40
C ASP A 42 -14.62 6.68 -23.32
N MET A 43 -14.78 5.78 -22.34
CA MET A 43 -13.73 5.44 -21.38
C MET A 43 -12.47 4.91 -22.09
N ASN A 44 -12.64 3.99 -23.04
CA ASN A 44 -11.52 3.44 -23.81
C ASN A 44 -10.81 4.53 -24.65
N LYS A 45 -11.55 5.41 -25.31
CA LYS A 45 -10.98 6.57 -26.02
C LYS A 45 -10.21 7.49 -25.08
N LEU A 46 -10.74 7.75 -23.89
CA LEU A 46 -10.10 8.57 -22.87
C LEU A 46 -8.77 7.95 -22.41
N VAL A 47 -8.76 6.64 -22.09
CA VAL A 47 -7.55 5.91 -21.70
C VAL A 47 -6.49 5.99 -22.79
N LEU A 48 -6.86 5.73 -24.05
CA LEU A 48 -5.91 5.79 -25.17
C LEU A 48 -5.32 7.20 -25.35
N LYS A 49 -6.15 8.23 -25.21
CA LYS A 49 -5.73 9.65 -25.31
C LYS A 49 -4.73 10.03 -24.23
N TYR A 50 -4.94 9.58 -22.98
CA TYR A 50 -4.15 10.00 -21.83
C TYR A 50 -3.14 8.95 -21.34
N LYS A 51 -2.97 7.84 -22.05
CA LYS A 51 -2.06 6.74 -21.67
C LYS A 51 -0.64 7.22 -21.32
N HIS A 52 -0.10 8.14 -22.14
CA HIS A 52 1.25 8.68 -21.91
C HIS A 52 1.30 9.60 -20.70
N VAL A 53 0.24 10.38 -20.47
CA VAL A 53 0.14 11.27 -19.30
C VAL A 53 0.05 10.46 -18.01
N ASP A 54 -0.78 9.42 -17.98
CA ASP A 54 -0.95 8.54 -16.83
C ASP A 54 0.33 7.75 -16.50
N PHE A 55 0.99 7.25 -17.54
CA PHE A 55 2.29 6.59 -17.38
C PHE A 55 3.36 7.56 -16.88
N GLY A 56 3.49 8.76 -17.49
CA GLY A 56 4.43 9.79 -17.06
C GLY A 56 4.18 10.27 -15.63
N TYR A 57 2.90 10.34 -15.22
CA TYR A 57 2.52 10.64 -13.85
C TYR A 57 2.99 9.55 -12.87
N SER A 58 2.77 8.29 -13.20
CA SER A 58 3.18 7.16 -12.37
C SER A 58 4.70 7.10 -12.21
N MET A 59 5.44 7.27 -13.31
CA MET A 59 6.90 7.33 -13.30
C MET A 59 7.43 8.50 -12.46
N ALA A 60 6.78 9.66 -12.54
CA ALA A 60 7.17 10.82 -11.74
C ALA A 60 6.90 10.60 -10.25
N LEU A 61 5.82 9.91 -9.88
CA LEU A 61 5.54 9.54 -8.49
C LEU A 61 6.61 8.59 -7.95
N GLU A 62 6.94 7.53 -8.71
CA GLU A 62 8.00 6.60 -8.32
C GLU A 62 9.33 7.33 -8.10
N TYR A 63 9.71 8.18 -9.03
CA TYR A 63 10.97 8.92 -8.95
C TYR A 63 11.01 9.91 -7.79
N LEU A 64 9.96 10.72 -7.62
CA LEU A 64 9.96 11.85 -6.67
C LEU A 64 9.59 11.47 -5.24
N TYR A 65 8.80 10.40 -5.03
CA TYR A 65 8.21 10.11 -3.73
C TYR A 65 8.65 8.80 -3.11
N THR A 66 8.96 7.78 -3.91
CA THR A 66 9.37 6.44 -3.45
C THR A 66 10.78 6.05 -3.86
N GLY A 67 11.39 6.79 -4.81
CA GLY A 67 12.72 6.56 -5.33
C GLY A 67 13.84 7.03 -4.38
N PRO A 68 14.74 7.92 -4.82
CA PRO A 68 15.89 8.32 -4.01
C PRO A 68 15.47 8.90 -2.65
N GLU A 69 16.04 8.37 -1.57
CA GLU A 69 15.70 8.77 -0.20
C GLU A 69 16.05 10.25 0.08
N ILE A 70 17.09 10.78 -0.59
CA ILE A 70 17.42 12.22 -0.50
C ILE A 70 16.26 13.11 -0.96
N PHE A 71 15.37 12.64 -1.82
CA PHE A 71 14.21 13.41 -2.26
C PHE A 71 13.15 13.56 -1.16
N LYS A 72 13.04 12.58 -0.27
CA LYS A 72 12.25 12.71 0.96
C LYS A 72 12.80 13.85 1.81
N ARG A 73 14.13 13.89 2.02
CA ARG A 73 14.78 14.97 2.77
C ARG A 73 14.62 16.32 2.09
N ALA A 74 14.76 16.39 0.75
CA ALA A 74 14.54 17.62 0.00
C ALA A 74 13.11 18.17 0.19
N ARG A 75 12.11 17.29 0.18
CA ARG A 75 10.70 17.65 0.39
C ARG A 75 10.44 18.18 1.79
N GLU A 76 10.98 17.50 2.81
CA GLU A 76 10.86 17.93 4.22
C GLU A 76 11.46 19.32 4.43
N ILE A 77 12.69 19.53 3.93
CA ILE A 77 13.35 20.84 3.95
C ILE A 77 12.56 21.88 3.18
N ASN A 78 12.05 21.55 2.00
CA ASN A 78 11.23 22.49 1.24
C ASN A 78 9.99 22.94 2.01
N THR A 79 9.33 22.01 2.71
CA THR A 79 8.19 22.33 3.57
C THR A 79 8.60 23.26 4.72
N PHE A 80 9.71 22.97 5.39
CA PHE A 80 10.28 23.81 6.43
C PHE A 80 10.59 25.22 5.89
N LEU A 81 11.27 25.30 4.73
CA LEU A 81 11.64 26.58 4.10
C LEU A 81 10.43 27.43 3.68
N SER A 82 9.34 26.78 3.30
CA SER A 82 8.09 27.47 2.91
C SER A 82 7.37 28.08 4.09
N ASN A 83 7.64 27.60 5.31
CA ASN A 83 7.05 28.11 6.54
C ASN A 83 8.03 28.91 7.40
N TYR A 84 9.22 29.19 6.90
CA TYR A 84 10.30 29.81 7.67
C TYR A 84 9.88 31.15 8.30
N GLU A 85 9.26 32.04 7.53
CA GLU A 85 8.79 33.36 8.00
C GLU A 85 7.74 33.22 9.12
N ASN A 86 6.79 32.29 8.95
CA ASN A 86 5.79 31.98 9.98
C ASN A 86 6.43 31.48 11.28
N TYR A 87 7.51 30.69 11.18
CA TYR A 87 8.23 30.20 12.36
C TYR A 87 9.01 31.32 13.06
N GLU A 88 9.57 32.29 12.32
CA GLU A 88 10.20 33.47 12.90
C GLU A 88 9.14 34.36 13.62
N GLU A 89 8.04 34.66 12.96
CA GLU A 89 6.94 35.48 13.51
C GLU A 89 6.31 34.87 14.76
N SER A 90 6.17 33.55 14.81
CA SER A 90 5.60 32.82 15.94
C SER A 90 6.61 32.48 17.05
N ASN A 91 7.87 32.92 16.93
CA ASN A 91 8.98 32.55 17.82
C ASN A 91 9.16 31.02 18.01
N SER A 92 8.80 30.22 17.02
CA SER A 92 8.92 28.76 17.06
C SER A 92 10.10 28.21 16.22
N LEU A 93 10.90 29.09 15.64
CA LEU A 93 11.94 28.70 14.69
C LEU A 93 12.98 27.74 15.31
N ASP A 94 13.46 28.02 16.52
CA ASP A 94 14.46 27.18 17.20
C ASP A 94 13.92 25.76 17.46
N ALA A 95 12.67 25.66 17.91
CA ALA A 95 12.01 24.38 18.14
C ALA A 95 11.83 23.58 16.83
N GLU A 96 11.46 24.24 15.74
CA GLU A 96 11.35 23.59 14.43
C GLU A 96 12.72 23.20 13.85
N ILE A 97 13.77 23.96 14.09
CA ILE A 97 15.17 23.58 13.75
C ILE A 97 15.57 22.32 14.53
N GLU A 98 15.33 22.26 15.83
CA GLU A 98 15.61 21.07 16.64
C GLU A 98 14.84 19.84 16.13
N LYS A 99 13.58 20.02 15.78
CA LYS A 99 12.75 18.96 15.19
C LYS A 99 13.32 18.45 13.86
N GLN A 100 13.80 19.35 12.98
CA GLN A 100 14.45 18.96 11.74
C GLN A 100 15.76 18.19 12.00
N ILE A 101 16.54 18.61 12.99
CA ILE A 101 17.79 17.91 13.39
C ILE A 101 17.46 16.52 13.96
N LYS A 102 16.46 16.41 14.83
CA LYS A 102 16.02 15.13 15.38
C LYS A 102 15.52 14.19 14.28
N GLY A 103 14.71 14.69 13.34
CA GLY A 103 14.24 13.94 12.17
C GLY A 103 15.40 13.45 11.28
N ALA A 104 16.41 14.31 11.09
CA ALA A 104 17.63 13.94 10.33
C ALA A 104 18.40 12.80 10.99
N LYS A 105 18.61 12.86 12.30
CA LYS A 105 19.28 11.76 13.04
C LYS A 105 18.53 10.42 12.89
N GLY A 106 17.20 10.45 12.93
CA GLY A 106 16.38 9.26 12.67
C GLY A 106 16.54 8.73 11.24
N PHE A 107 16.53 9.61 10.25
CA PHE A 107 16.71 9.25 8.86
C PHE A 107 18.09 8.64 8.59
N PHE A 108 19.18 9.30 9.02
CA PHE A 108 20.54 8.86 8.75
C PHE A 108 20.96 7.61 9.53
N LYS A 109 20.18 7.17 10.53
CA LYS A 109 20.45 5.94 11.28
C LYS A 109 20.41 4.70 10.36
N ASP A 110 19.48 4.67 9.45
CA ASP A 110 19.23 3.51 8.56
C ASP A 110 19.56 3.84 7.08
N TYR A 111 20.13 5.02 6.80
CA TYR A 111 20.44 5.50 5.46
C TYR A 111 21.78 4.96 4.96
N ASP A 112 21.78 4.37 3.77
CA ASP A 112 22.99 3.97 3.04
C ASP A 112 23.19 4.87 1.81
N GLU A 113 24.24 5.70 1.85
CA GLU A 113 24.57 6.65 0.77
C GLU A 113 24.85 5.94 -0.57
N ASN A 114 25.52 4.77 -0.55
CA ASN A 114 25.87 4.07 -1.78
C ASN A 114 24.64 3.44 -2.42
N VAL A 115 23.75 2.88 -1.60
CA VAL A 115 22.47 2.30 -2.07
C VAL A 115 21.61 3.41 -2.66
N ASP A 116 21.42 4.51 -1.94
CA ASP A 116 20.58 5.62 -2.41
C ASP A 116 21.14 6.28 -3.69
N LYS A 117 22.47 6.44 -3.77
CA LYS A 117 23.14 6.91 -4.98
C LYS A 117 22.85 5.99 -6.18
N ARG A 118 22.94 4.68 -5.98
CA ARG A 118 22.66 3.72 -7.04
C ARG A 118 21.19 3.74 -7.45
N ILE A 119 20.27 3.90 -6.51
CA ILE A 119 18.84 4.10 -6.78
C ILE A 119 18.62 5.38 -7.58
N PHE A 120 19.27 6.48 -7.18
CA PHE A 120 19.19 7.74 -7.92
C PHE A 120 19.65 7.59 -9.38
N GLU A 121 20.80 6.94 -9.62
CA GLU A 121 21.32 6.71 -10.97
C GLU A 121 20.33 5.92 -11.83
N LEU A 122 19.94 4.73 -11.37
CA LEU A 122 19.08 3.84 -12.12
C LEU A 122 17.69 4.43 -12.38
N LEU A 123 17.07 5.03 -11.37
CA LEU A 123 15.74 5.61 -11.54
C LEU A 123 15.77 6.90 -12.36
N THR A 124 16.85 7.69 -12.29
CA THR A 124 16.98 8.88 -13.15
C THR A 124 17.13 8.47 -14.63
N GLU A 125 17.97 7.48 -14.91
CA GLU A 125 18.11 6.93 -16.27
C GLU A 125 16.79 6.38 -16.81
N GLU A 126 16.10 5.57 -16.00
CA GLU A 126 14.82 4.98 -16.39
C GLU A 126 13.72 6.05 -16.55
N TYR A 127 13.67 7.05 -15.65
CA TYR A 127 12.73 8.17 -15.76
C TYR A 127 12.92 8.95 -17.06
N ILE A 128 14.16 9.28 -17.40
CA ILE A 128 14.50 9.98 -18.67
C ILE A 128 14.09 9.12 -19.87
N LYS A 129 14.44 7.85 -19.87
CA LYS A 129 14.15 6.91 -20.96
C LYS A 129 12.64 6.73 -21.17
N GLN A 130 11.89 6.54 -20.10
CA GLN A 130 10.46 6.24 -20.15
C GLN A 130 9.60 7.46 -20.47
N VAL A 131 9.99 8.63 -19.98
CA VAL A 131 9.30 9.89 -20.32
C VAL A 131 9.63 10.33 -21.75
N GLY A 132 10.83 10.01 -22.25
CA GLY A 132 11.25 10.29 -23.62
C GLY A 132 11.09 11.78 -24.00
N ASP A 133 10.33 12.05 -25.05
CA ASP A 133 10.03 13.43 -25.52
C ASP A 133 8.99 14.16 -24.64
N GLY A 134 8.52 13.54 -23.59
CA GLY A 134 7.57 14.14 -22.65
C GLY A 134 8.21 15.24 -21.78
N PRO A 135 7.46 15.78 -20.82
CA PRO A 135 7.92 16.87 -19.98
C PRO A 135 8.99 16.42 -18.98
N LEU A 136 10.25 16.64 -19.33
CA LEU A 136 11.42 16.43 -18.46
C LEU A 136 11.96 17.80 -17.98
N PRO A 137 12.58 17.83 -16.77
CA PRO A 137 13.39 18.96 -16.36
C PRO A 137 14.49 19.26 -17.40
N GLU A 138 14.75 20.54 -17.68
CA GLU A 138 15.78 20.94 -18.66
C GLU A 138 17.16 20.33 -18.36
N ARG A 139 17.48 20.21 -17.08
CA ARG A 139 18.72 19.58 -16.60
C ARG A 139 18.90 18.14 -17.04
N PHE A 140 17.82 17.40 -17.29
CA PHE A 140 17.88 15.98 -17.69
C PHE A 140 18.09 15.81 -19.21
N LYS A 141 17.94 16.87 -19.97
CA LYS A 141 18.30 16.85 -21.39
C LYS A 141 19.82 16.73 -21.52
N ASN A 142 20.30 15.67 -22.13
CA ASN A 142 21.73 15.43 -22.38
C ASN A 142 22.59 15.31 -21.10
N VAL A 143 22.04 14.87 -19.98
CA VAL A 143 22.76 14.70 -18.71
C VAL A 143 23.57 13.40 -18.69
N ASN A 144 24.78 13.46 -18.17
CA ASN A 144 25.49 12.28 -17.68
C ASN A 144 25.05 12.01 -16.22
N VAL A 145 24.16 11.02 -16.03
CA VAL A 145 23.53 10.76 -14.75
C VAL A 145 24.53 10.34 -13.69
N GLY A 146 25.53 9.51 -14.00
CA GLY A 146 26.58 9.13 -13.07
C GLY A 146 27.39 10.33 -12.55
N SER A 147 27.81 11.24 -13.47
CA SER A 147 28.49 12.46 -13.07
C SER A 147 27.61 13.42 -12.26
N LEU A 148 26.32 13.43 -12.51
CA LEU A 148 25.37 14.21 -11.73
C LEU A 148 25.24 13.62 -10.33
N ALA A 149 25.11 12.29 -10.21
CA ALA A 149 25.05 11.58 -8.95
C ALA A 149 26.32 11.82 -8.11
N ASP A 150 27.52 11.65 -8.69
CA ASP A 150 28.78 11.93 -8.01
C ASP A 150 28.79 13.32 -7.34
N LYS A 151 28.41 14.34 -8.09
CA LYS A 151 28.38 15.73 -7.58
C LYS A 151 27.36 15.95 -6.46
N ILE A 152 26.19 15.29 -6.56
CA ILE A 152 25.14 15.38 -5.54
C ILE A 152 25.61 14.71 -4.26
N TYR A 153 26.02 13.46 -4.33
CA TYR A 153 26.32 12.66 -3.15
C TYR A 153 27.61 13.12 -2.45
N GLU A 154 28.58 13.66 -3.18
CA GLU A 154 29.78 14.26 -2.58
C GLU A 154 29.50 15.52 -1.75
N LYS A 155 28.54 16.37 -2.16
CA LYS A 155 28.46 17.76 -1.65
C LYS A 155 27.13 18.18 -1.05
N SER A 156 26.02 17.50 -1.38
CA SER A 156 24.69 17.89 -0.89
C SER A 156 24.58 17.73 0.64
N ILE A 157 23.86 18.66 1.25
CA ILE A 157 23.52 18.52 2.67
C ILE A 157 22.52 17.38 2.91
N LEU A 158 21.82 16.94 1.86
CA LEU A 158 20.77 15.93 1.96
C LEU A 158 21.33 14.51 2.13
N THR A 159 22.59 14.30 1.80
CA THR A 159 23.25 12.98 1.78
C THR A 159 24.13 12.71 3.00
N ASN A 160 24.30 13.67 3.92
CA ASN A 160 25.22 13.52 5.03
C ASN A 160 24.72 14.23 6.29
N GLU A 161 24.60 13.48 7.39
CA GLU A 161 24.09 13.98 8.67
C GLU A 161 24.87 15.20 9.21
N ALA A 162 26.19 15.13 9.22
CA ALA A 162 27.01 16.21 9.76
C ALA A 162 26.88 17.51 8.94
N ARG A 163 26.83 17.40 7.61
CA ARG A 163 26.59 18.54 6.70
C ARG A 163 25.21 19.15 6.96
N PHE A 164 24.20 18.31 7.12
CA PHE A 164 22.84 18.72 7.39
C PHE A 164 22.71 19.47 8.73
N ILE A 165 23.21 18.86 9.81
CA ILE A 165 23.17 19.48 11.16
C ILE A 165 23.93 20.78 11.19
N LYS A 166 25.12 20.84 10.55
CA LYS A 166 25.89 22.09 10.43
C LYS A 166 25.14 23.17 9.69
N PHE A 167 24.38 22.83 8.64
CA PHE A 167 23.53 23.75 7.91
C PHE A 167 22.42 24.29 8.80
N MET A 168 21.68 23.39 9.49
CA MET A 168 20.56 23.77 10.37
C MET A 168 21.01 24.65 11.54
N ASN A 169 22.11 24.34 12.19
CA ASN A 169 22.67 25.13 13.29
C ASN A 169 23.17 26.53 12.89
N LYS A 170 23.45 26.74 11.60
CA LYS A 170 23.88 28.03 11.04
C LYS A 170 22.82 28.70 10.18
N LEU A 171 21.58 28.25 10.29
CA LEU A 171 20.50 28.70 9.45
C LEU A 171 20.22 30.18 9.71
N LYS A 172 20.14 30.94 8.63
CA LYS A 172 19.73 32.34 8.57
C LYS A 172 18.91 32.56 7.32
N SER A 173 18.14 33.60 7.25
CA SER A 173 17.29 33.92 6.09
C SER A 173 18.05 33.84 4.75
N ASN A 174 19.29 34.34 4.67
CA ASN A 174 20.11 34.21 3.46
C ASN A 174 20.62 32.80 3.16
N SER A 175 20.64 31.89 4.15
CA SER A 175 21.07 30.49 3.95
C SER A 175 20.07 29.73 3.11
N LEU A 176 18.79 30.09 3.17
CA LEU A 176 17.70 29.51 2.39
C LEU A 176 17.88 29.77 0.90
N SER A 177 18.22 31.01 0.55
CA SER A 177 18.53 31.38 -0.84
C SER A 177 19.76 30.65 -1.37
N LYS A 178 20.78 30.43 -0.52
CA LYS A 178 21.99 29.69 -0.89
C LYS A 178 21.69 28.20 -1.12
N LEU A 179 20.87 27.55 -0.30
CA LEU A 179 20.47 26.17 -0.49
C LEU A 179 19.77 26.00 -1.85
N LYS A 180 18.73 26.79 -2.10
CA LYS A 180 17.95 26.76 -3.34
C LYS A 180 18.81 26.98 -4.61
N LYS A 181 19.94 27.66 -4.50
CA LYS A 181 20.80 28.02 -5.65
C LYS A 181 22.07 27.18 -5.77
N LYS A 182 22.51 26.50 -4.73
CA LYS A 182 23.85 25.87 -4.68
C LYS A 182 23.84 24.39 -4.34
N ASP A 183 22.85 23.90 -3.60
CA ASP A 183 22.76 22.48 -3.29
C ASP A 183 22.15 21.70 -4.45
N LEU A 184 22.99 20.92 -5.14
CA LEU A 184 22.59 20.27 -6.37
C LEU A 184 21.51 19.19 -6.14
N GLY A 185 21.53 18.48 -5.01
CA GLY A 185 20.48 17.51 -4.65
C GLY A 185 19.12 18.17 -4.48
N PHE A 186 19.09 19.31 -3.76
CA PHE A 186 17.87 20.10 -3.60
C PHE A 186 17.39 20.70 -4.93
N ILE A 187 18.32 21.20 -5.75
CA ILE A 187 17.99 21.79 -7.07
C ILE A 187 17.36 20.74 -7.98
N VAL A 188 17.97 19.56 -8.11
CA VAL A 188 17.44 18.46 -8.95
C VAL A 188 16.05 18.05 -8.51
N TRP A 189 15.84 17.85 -7.20
CA TRP A 189 14.51 17.56 -6.68
C TRP A 189 13.52 18.69 -6.98
N SER A 190 13.90 19.94 -6.74
CA SER A 190 13.03 21.11 -6.92
C SER A 190 12.62 21.31 -8.38
N GLU A 191 13.56 21.19 -9.32
CA GLU A 191 13.30 21.27 -10.76
C GLU A 191 12.37 20.12 -11.21
N SER A 192 12.62 18.90 -10.74
CA SER A 192 11.79 17.73 -11.05
C SER A 192 10.38 17.85 -10.47
N ASN A 193 10.26 18.27 -9.21
CA ASN A 193 8.97 18.50 -8.57
C ASN A 193 8.19 19.65 -9.22
N ASN A 194 8.86 20.73 -9.61
CA ASN A 194 8.23 21.84 -10.34
C ASN A 194 7.72 21.37 -11.70
N ASN A 195 8.56 20.67 -12.46
CA ASN A 195 8.16 20.09 -13.75
C ASN A 195 6.95 19.17 -13.61
N PHE A 196 6.94 18.28 -12.60
CA PHE A 196 5.81 17.42 -12.28
C PHE A 196 4.53 18.21 -12.02
N ARG A 197 4.60 19.26 -11.18
CA ARG A 197 3.43 20.05 -10.79
C ARG A 197 2.89 20.94 -11.91
N THR A 198 3.76 21.46 -12.78
CA THR A 198 3.37 22.40 -13.83
C THR A 198 3.01 21.74 -15.15
N ASN A 199 3.65 20.62 -15.47
CA ASN A 199 3.56 20.02 -16.81
C ASN A 199 2.85 18.65 -16.82
N ILE A 200 2.73 17.96 -15.66
CA ILE A 200 2.11 16.61 -15.60
C ILE A 200 0.78 16.67 -14.83
N VAL A 201 0.77 17.30 -13.65
CA VAL A 201 -0.42 17.31 -12.77
C VAL A 201 -1.65 17.93 -13.39
N PRO A 202 -1.60 19.02 -14.20
CA PRO A 202 -2.80 19.57 -14.81
C PRO A 202 -3.52 18.56 -15.71
N ASP A 203 -2.78 17.89 -16.57
CA ASP A 203 -3.33 16.94 -17.54
C ASP A 203 -3.88 15.69 -16.85
N ILE A 204 -3.19 15.18 -15.82
CA ILE A 204 -3.70 14.04 -15.05
C ILE A 204 -4.96 14.39 -14.26
N ARG A 205 -5.12 15.62 -13.81
CA ARG A 205 -6.37 16.06 -13.16
C ARG A 205 -7.55 16.05 -14.13
N ILE A 206 -7.34 16.52 -15.37
CA ILE A 206 -8.37 16.47 -16.42
C ILE A 206 -8.74 15.03 -16.71
N TYR A 207 -7.74 14.16 -16.90
CA TYR A 207 -7.96 12.73 -17.16
C TYR A 207 -8.77 12.08 -16.04
N LYS A 208 -8.29 12.18 -14.79
CA LYS A 208 -8.95 11.56 -13.63
C LYS A 208 -10.36 12.12 -13.41
N GLY A 209 -10.53 13.43 -13.48
CA GLY A 209 -11.85 14.05 -13.31
C GLY A 209 -12.85 13.63 -14.38
N THR A 210 -12.41 13.48 -15.63
CA THR A 210 -13.26 12.98 -16.73
C THR A 210 -13.58 11.50 -16.54
N MET A 211 -12.58 10.69 -16.18
CA MET A 211 -12.76 9.26 -15.91
C MET A 211 -13.74 9.02 -14.75
N ASP A 212 -13.64 9.81 -13.68
CA ASP A 212 -14.57 9.71 -12.54
C ASP A 212 -16.03 9.95 -12.93
N GLN A 213 -16.30 10.89 -13.84
CA GLN A 213 -17.65 11.11 -14.35
C GLN A 213 -18.14 9.92 -15.18
N MET A 214 -17.28 9.36 -16.03
CA MET A 214 -17.63 8.17 -16.83
C MET A 214 -17.82 6.93 -15.96
N LEU A 215 -16.98 6.74 -14.92
CA LEU A 215 -17.15 5.65 -13.95
C LEU A 215 -18.47 5.76 -13.18
N LYS A 216 -18.90 6.96 -12.81
CA LYS A 216 -20.23 7.17 -12.19
C LYS A 216 -21.35 6.72 -13.11
N LEU A 217 -21.29 7.04 -14.41
CA LEU A 217 -22.28 6.59 -15.39
C LEU A 217 -22.22 5.07 -15.59
N TYR A 218 -21.02 4.49 -15.68
CA TYR A 218 -20.83 3.05 -15.79
C TYR A 218 -21.44 2.29 -14.60
N VAL A 219 -21.15 2.75 -13.37
CA VAL A 219 -21.69 2.15 -12.15
C VAL A 219 -23.22 2.32 -12.08
N ALA A 220 -23.74 3.51 -12.41
CA ALA A 220 -25.18 3.74 -12.47
C ALA A 220 -25.86 2.80 -13.47
N GLY A 221 -25.25 2.61 -14.65
CA GLY A 221 -25.72 1.64 -15.64
C GLY A 221 -25.70 0.21 -15.13
N LYS A 222 -24.64 -0.19 -14.41
CA LYS A 222 -24.60 -1.51 -13.76
C LYS A 222 -25.75 -1.70 -12.78
N VAL A 223 -25.97 -0.75 -11.89
CA VAL A 223 -27.04 -0.84 -10.88
C VAL A 223 -28.43 -0.89 -11.54
N GLU A 224 -28.65 -0.08 -12.57
CA GLU A 224 -29.94 0.01 -13.23
C GLU A 224 -30.26 -1.19 -14.16
N MET A 225 -29.22 -1.66 -14.90
CA MET A 225 -29.41 -2.71 -15.92
C MET A 225 -29.19 -4.13 -15.39
N PHE A 226 -28.59 -4.31 -14.21
CA PHE A 226 -28.28 -5.61 -13.62
C PHE A 226 -28.84 -5.73 -12.19
N PRO A 227 -30.16 -5.60 -12.00
CA PRO A 227 -30.77 -5.64 -10.67
C PRO A 227 -30.66 -7.01 -9.99
N GLU A 228 -30.31 -8.06 -10.73
CA GLU A 228 -30.05 -9.41 -10.20
C GLU A 228 -28.68 -9.54 -9.54
N ILE A 229 -27.79 -8.57 -9.71
CA ILE A 229 -26.45 -8.57 -9.12
C ILE A 229 -26.46 -7.67 -7.89
N ASN A 230 -26.01 -8.19 -6.77
CA ASN A 230 -25.75 -7.36 -5.59
C ASN A 230 -24.56 -6.45 -5.85
N HIS A 231 -24.79 -5.15 -5.74
CA HIS A 231 -23.75 -4.12 -5.87
C HIS A 231 -23.42 -3.56 -4.49
N TRP A 232 -22.14 -3.44 -4.18
CA TRP A 232 -21.66 -2.83 -2.94
C TRP A 232 -20.60 -1.77 -3.27
N PRO A 233 -20.53 -0.68 -2.48
CA PRO A 233 -19.50 0.33 -2.66
C PRO A 233 -18.15 -0.20 -2.20
N ASP A 234 -17.10 0.41 -2.68
CA ASP A 234 -15.76 0.28 -2.09
C ASP A 234 -15.70 1.00 -0.73
N ALA A 235 -14.57 0.92 -0.01
CA ALA A 235 -14.42 1.52 1.32
C ALA A 235 -14.72 3.03 1.29
N ASN A 236 -15.76 3.46 2.03
CA ASN A 236 -16.26 4.83 2.08
C ASN A 236 -16.60 5.29 3.50
N SER A 237 -15.97 4.69 4.51
CA SER A 237 -16.21 4.94 5.94
C SER A 237 -17.61 4.52 6.46
N THR A 238 -18.36 3.74 5.70
CA THR A 238 -19.58 3.08 6.18
C THR A 238 -19.31 1.61 6.52
N MET A 239 -20.11 1.06 7.43
CA MET A 239 -20.02 -0.36 7.79
C MET A 239 -20.38 -1.23 6.57
N ARG A 240 -19.56 -2.26 6.31
CA ARG A 240 -19.82 -3.30 5.31
C ARG A 240 -19.63 -4.66 5.96
N ILE A 241 -20.42 -5.61 5.53
CA ILE A 241 -20.33 -7.01 5.95
C ILE A 241 -19.90 -7.82 4.73
N SER A 242 -18.78 -8.54 4.87
CA SER A 242 -18.37 -9.59 3.94
C SER A 242 -18.63 -10.93 4.62
N TYR A 243 -19.06 -11.93 3.87
CA TYR A 243 -19.35 -13.24 4.41
C TYR A 243 -18.82 -14.36 3.51
N GLY A 244 -18.60 -15.53 4.10
CA GLY A 244 -18.09 -16.72 3.43
C GLY A 244 -18.11 -17.90 4.36
N LYS A 245 -17.34 -18.92 4.02
CA LYS A 245 -17.19 -20.14 4.84
C LYS A 245 -15.76 -20.21 5.35
N LEU A 246 -15.59 -20.76 6.55
CA LEU A 246 -14.29 -21.17 7.05
C LEU A 246 -13.89 -22.43 6.27
N GLU A 247 -12.88 -22.31 5.43
CA GLU A 247 -12.44 -23.39 4.53
C GLU A 247 -11.04 -23.14 3.97
N GLY A 248 -10.34 -24.21 3.67
CA GLY A 248 -9.09 -24.19 2.94
C GLY A 248 -9.30 -23.99 1.43
N SER A 249 -8.27 -24.25 0.64
CA SER A 249 -8.32 -24.14 -0.82
C SER A 249 -7.42 -25.18 -1.51
N ALA A 250 -7.71 -25.43 -2.78
CA ALA A 250 -6.85 -26.25 -3.66
C ALA A 250 -6.46 -25.43 -4.88
N PRO A 251 -5.46 -24.53 -4.77
CA PRO A 251 -5.13 -23.57 -5.81
C PRO A 251 -4.52 -24.18 -7.08
N HIS A 252 -3.88 -25.35 -6.94
CA HIS A 252 -3.21 -26.07 -8.02
C HIS A 252 -3.40 -27.58 -7.87
N ASP A 253 -3.19 -28.30 -8.95
CA ASP A 253 -3.12 -29.76 -8.91
C ASP A 253 -2.02 -30.21 -7.95
N GLY A 254 -2.35 -31.18 -7.10
CA GLY A 254 -1.46 -31.70 -6.06
C GLY A 254 -1.21 -30.79 -4.85
N MET A 255 -1.85 -29.60 -4.76
CA MET A 255 -1.73 -28.68 -3.62
C MET A 255 -3.08 -28.47 -2.95
N LYS A 256 -3.12 -28.70 -1.64
CA LYS A 256 -4.27 -28.44 -0.78
C LYS A 256 -3.84 -27.71 0.48
N TYR A 257 -4.41 -26.57 0.74
CA TYR A 257 -4.29 -25.87 2.01
C TYR A 257 -5.44 -26.27 2.93
N THR A 258 -5.11 -26.54 4.18
CA THR A 258 -6.11 -26.70 5.26
C THR A 258 -6.72 -25.34 5.58
N ASP A 259 -7.80 -25.36 6.32
CA ASP A 259 -8.52 -24.17 6.77
C ASP A 259 -7.86 -23.45 7.96
N HIS A 260 -6.86 -24.06 8.58
CA HIS A 260 -6.15 -23.48 9.73
C HIS A 260 -4.67 -23.84 9.78
N THR A 261 -3.94 -23.11 10.60
CA THR A 261 -2.56 -23.41 11.00
C THR A 261 -2.48 -23.52 12.52
N THR A 262 -1.45 -24.22 13.01
CA THR A 262 -1.26 -24.49 14.44
C THR A 262 0.06 -23.91 14.94
N ILE A 263 0.23 -23.89 16.26
CA ILE A 263 1.47 -23.47 16.92
C ILE A 263 2.69 -24.29 16.46
N ASP A 264 2.49 -25.54 16.04
CA ASP A 264 3.57 -26.40 15.54
C ASP A 264 4.19 -25.81 14.25
N GLY A 265 3.40 -25.17 13.41
CA GLY A 265 3.89 -24.43 12.24
C GLY A 265 4.76 -23.24 12.63
N VAL A 266 4.43 -22.54 13.72
CA VAL A 266 5.24 -21.44 14.26
C VAL A 266 6.57 -21.99 14.79
N MET A 267 6.54 -23.10 15.53
CA MET A 267 7.74 -23.78 16.05
C MET A 267 8.66 -24.25 14.93
N THR A 268 8.10 -24.79 13.85
CA THR A 268 8.87 -25.27 12.68
C THR A 268 9.61 -24.14 11.95
N LYS A 269 9.04 -22.94 11.94
CA LYS A 269 9.63 -21.75 11.31
C LYS A 269 10.65 -21.03 12.17
N ASN A 270 10.79 -21.40 13.44
CA ASN A 270 11.72 -20.73 14.35
C ASN A 270 13.14 -20.76 13.80
N ASN A 271 13.74 -19.58 13.66
CA ASN A 271 15.10 -19.40 13.16
C ASN A 271 15.75 -18.22 13.86
N SER A 272 16.73 -18.48 14.74
CA SER A 272 17.46 -17.44 15.47
C SER A 272 18.35 -16.57 14.58
N ASP A 273 18.66 -17.01 13.37
CA ASP A 273 19.48 -16.24 12.42
C ASP A 273 18.65 -15.24 11.62
N ASN A 274 17.32 -15.26 11.77
CA ASN A 274 16.41 -14.35 11.10
C ASN A 274 15.46 -13.72 12.13
N PRO A 275 15.58 -12.42 12.44
CA PRO A 275 14.73 -11.74 13.41
C PRO A 275 13.22 -11.86 13.15
N ASP A 276 12.82 -12.01 11.88
CA ASP A 276 11.40 -12.16 11.49
C ASP A 276 10.80 -13.51 11.92
N TYR A 277 11.66 -14.49 12.20
CA TYR A 277 11.27 -15.86 12.58
C TYR A 277 11.84 -16.29 13.93
N GLU A 278 12.49 -15.37 14.65
CA GLU A 278 13.00 -15.67 16.00
C GLU A 278 11.83 -15.79 16.98
N LEU A 279 11.74 -16.97 17.61
CA LEU A 279 10.73 -17.22 18.61
C LEU A 279 11.28 -16.91 20.00
N LEU A 280 10.55 -16.10 20.76
CA LEU A 280 10.94 -15.80 22.14
C LEU A 280 10.95 -17.08 23.00
N PRO A 281 11.96 -17.30 23.87
CA PRO A 281 12.17 -18.55 24.59
C PRO A 281 10.92 -19.03 25.34
N ARG A 282 10.21 -18.15 26.03
CA ARG A 282 8.98 -18.48 26.75
C ARG A 282 7.88 -19.03 25.86
N MET A 283 7.73 -18.51 24.64
CA MET A 283 6.75 -19.02 23.67
C MET A 283 7.07 -20.48 23.31
N GLY A 284 8.35 -20.76 23.02
CA GLY A 284 8.82 -22.10 22.73
C GLY A 284 8.63 -23.07 23.90
N GLU A 285 8.89 -22.62 25.14
CA GLU A 285 8.69 -23.45 26.34
C GLU A 285 7.22 -23.85 26.53
N LEU A 286 6.30 -22.88 26.37
CA LEU A 286 4.85 -23.14 26.50
C LEU A 286 4.34 -24.08 25.41
N ALA A 287 4.78 -23.85 24.15
CA ALA A 287 4.42 -24.69 23.01
C ALA A 287 4.93 -26.13 23.19
N ASN A 288 6.20 -26.31 23.59
CA ASN A 288 6.79 -27.65 23.84
C ASN A 288 6.11 -28.40 24.97
N LYS A 289 5.66 -27.70 26.02
CA LYS A 289 4.89 -28.29 27.13
C LYS A 289 3.44 -28.58 26.75
N LYS A 290 2.97 -28.10 25.59
CA LYS A 290 1.56 -28.12 25.17
C LYS A 290 0.64 -27.53 26.23
N ASP A 291 1.12 -26.46 26.93
CA ASP A 291 0.33 -25.74 27.93
C ASP A 291 -0.68 -24.80 27.25
N TYR A 292 -1.62 -25.40 26.55
CA TYR A 292 -2.65 -24.68 25.83
C TYR A 292 -3.89 -24.35 26.66
N GLY A 293 -4.05 -24.99 27.79
CA GLY A 293 -5.25 -24.84 28.67
C GLY A 293 -6.54 -25.06 27.89
N ASP A 294 -7.53 -24.24 28.18
CA ASP A 294 -8.86 -24.32 27.54
C ASP A 294 -8.90 -23.66 26.12
N TYR A 295 -7.75 -23.25 25.60
CA TYR A 295 -7.66 -22.59 24.29
C TYR A 295 -7.37 -23.56 23.15
N ALA A 296 -7.06 -24.82 23.46
CA ALA A 296 -6.87 -25.86 22.46
C ALA A 296 -8.19 -26.29 21.82
N GLN A 297 -8.12 -26.67 20.55
CA GLN A 297 -9.17 -27.37 19.82
C GLN A 297 -8.59 -28.70 19.33
N ASP A 298 -9.25 -29.79 19.65
CA ASP A 298 -8.83 -31.17 19.31
C ASP A 298 -7.37 -31.49 19.71
N GLY A 299 -6.90 -30.88 20.81
CA GLY A 299 -5.54 -31.05 21.33
C GLY A 299 -4.49 -30.15 20.65
N GLU A 300 -4.87 -29.30 19.73
CA GLU A 300 -4.00 -28.38 19.01
C GLU A 300 -4.35 -26.91 19.34
N LEU A 301 -3.35 -26.05 19.37
CA LEU A 301 -3.56 -24.59 19.44
C LEU A 301 -3.57 -24.01 18.04
N TRP A 302 -4.76 -23.66 17.57
CA TRP A 302 -4.91 -22.98 16.28
C TRP A 302 -4.38 -21.56 16.37
N VAL A 303 -3.59 -21.15 15.36
CA VAL A 303 -3.00 -19.80 15.29
C VAL A 303 -3.76 -18.91 14.32
N CYS A 304 -4.03 -19.42 13.13
CA CYS A 304 -4.77 -18.71 12.10
C CYS A 304 -5.77 -19.65 11.44
N PHE A 305 -6.82 -19.06 10.88
CA PHE A 305 -7.74 -19.78 10.00
C PHE A 305 -8.00 -18.98 8.72
N THR A 306 -8.52 -19.66 7.70
CA THR A 306 -8.85 -19.08 6.41
C THR A 306 -10.33 -19.21 6.08
N GLY A 307 -10.83 -18.26 5.31
CA GLY A 307 -12.21 -18.26 4.83
C GLY A 307 -12.34 -17.74 3.40
N SER A 308 -13.43 -18.10 2.74
CA SER A 308 -13.78 -17.59 1.40
C SER A 308 -14.43 -16.20 1.45
N ILE A 309 -13.94 -15.35 2.34
CA ILE A 309 -14.46 -13.99 2.54
C ILE A 309 -13.66 -13.02 1.64
N HIS A 310 -14.37 -12.18 0.89
CA HIS A 310 -13.71 -11.14 0.09
C HIS A 310 -13.26 -9.99 0.98
N THR A 311 -11.96 -9.87 1.16
CA THR A 311 -11.31 -8.77 1.89
C THR A 311 -10.36 -8.00 0.99
N THR A 312 -10.13 -6.72 1.30
CA THR A 312 -9.23 -5.82 0.59
C THR A 312 -8.30 -5.11 1.58
N GLY A 313 -7.35 -4.32 1.08
CA GLY A 313 -6.57 -3.43 1.93
C GLY A 313 -7.49 -2.53 2.76
N GLY A 314 -7.21 -2.39 4.07
CA GLY A 314 -8.07 -1.71 5.04
C GLY A 314 -8.98 -2.64 5.85
N SER A 315 -9.14 -3.92 5.43
CA SER A 315 -9.87 -4.93 6.23
C SER A 315 -9.04 -5.48 7.40
N SER A 316 -7.77 -5.13 7.50
CA SER A 316 -6.88 -5.55 8.60
C SER A 316 -7.41 -5.03 9.94
N GLY A 317 -7.47 -5.92 10.96
CA GLY A 317 -8.02 -5.65 12.29
C GLY A 317 -9.55 -5.78 12.38
N SER A 318 -10.24 -6.06 11.28
CA SER A 318 -11.69 -6.26 11.29
C SER A 318 -12.06 -7.54 12.04
N PRO A 319 -13.13 -7.52 12.87
CA PRO A 319 -13.60 -8.71 13.58
C PRO A 319 -14.19 -9.73 12.60
N VAL A 320 -13.89 -11.00 12.85
CA VAL A 320 -14.56 -12.14 12.21
C VAL A 320 -15.52 -12.75 13.22
N LEU A 321 -16.79 -12.80 12.86
CA LEU A 321 -17.88 -13.24 13.72
C LEU A 321 -18.48 -14.53 13.20
N ASP A 322 -18.97 -15.37 14.10
CA ASP A 322 -19.84 -16.49 13.75
C ASP A 322 -21.29 -16.04 13.45
N GLY A 323 -22.19 -16.98 13.18
CA GLY A 323 -23.60 -16.70 12.87
C GLY A 323 -24.39 -16.12 14.05
N GLU A 324 -23.90 -16.27 15.27
CA GLU A 324 -24.49 -15.78 16.51
C GLU A 324 -23.90 -14.42 16.94
N GLY A 325 -22.87 -13.94 16.21
CA GLY A 325 -22.19 -12.67 16.48
C GLY A 325 -21.04 -12.78 17.49
N ASN A 326 -20.57 -13.97 17.82
CA ASN A 326 -19.41 -14.15 18.68
C ASN A 326 -18.12 -13.92 17.90
N LEU A 327 -17.12 -13.31 18.54
CA LEU A 327 -15.82 -13.05 17.95
C LEU A 327 -15.03 -14.34 17.81
N MET A 328 -14.74 -14.73 16.58
CA MET A 328 -13.91 -15.91 16.23
C MET A 328 -12.46 -15.56 15.97
N GLY A 329 -12.19 -14.35 15.48
CA GLY A 329 -10.85 -13.93 15.13
C GLY A 329 -10.78 -12.50 14.62
N LEU A 330 -9.58 -12.11 14.20
CA LEU A 330 -9.32 -10.80 13.59
C LEU A 330 -8.68 -11.02 12.23
N ASN A 331 -9.29 -10.45 11.18
CA ASN A 331 -8.71 -10.50 9.85
C ASN A 331 -7.42 -9.67 9.81
N PHE A 332 -6.34 -10.19 9.21
CA PHE A 332 -5.10 -9.44 9.09
C PHE A 332 -4.43 -9.54 7.71
N ASP A 333 -4.71 -10.61 6.95
CA ASP A 333 -4.07 -10.85 5.67
C ASP A 333 -4.96 -11.67 4.73
N ARG A 334 -4.41 -12.06 3.60
CA ARG A 334 -5.00 -12.94 2.60
C ARG A 334 -3.96 -13.88 2.00
N SER A 335 -4.39 -15.02 1.47
CA SER A 335 -3.50 -15.99 0.85
C SER A 335 -2.78 -15.41 -0.38
N TRP A 336 -1.65 -16.02 -0.76
CA TRP A 336 -0.90 -15.62 -1.94
C TRP A 336 -1.75 -15.59 -3.21
N GLU A 337 -2.66 -16.54 -3.36
CA GLU A 337 -3.61 -16.64 -4.47
C GLU A 337 -4.62 -15.50 -4.48
N SER A 338 -4.91 -14.95 -3.32
CA SER A 338 -5.82 -13.81 -3.16
C SER A 338 -5.20 -12.46 -3.51
N THR A 339 -3.90 -12.40 -3.85
CA THR A 339 -3.27 -11.14 -4.30
C THR A 339 -3.92 -10.57 -5.57
N MET A 340 -4.63 -11.39 -6.33
CA MET A 340 -5.41 -10.96 -7.49
C MET A 340 -6.79 -10.39 -7.14
N SER A 341 -7.28 -10.58 -5.91
CA SER A 341 -8.69 -10.33 -5.54
C SER A 341 -9.11 -8.86 -5.63
N ASP A 342 -8.15 -7.91 -5.61
CA ASP A 342 -8.43 -6.49 -5.85
C ASP A 342 -8.92 -6.22 -7.28
N PHE A 343 -8.54 -7.08 -8.23
CA PHE A 343 -8.97 -7.00 -9.63
C PHE A 343 -10.07 -8.00 -9.95
N MET A 344 -9.97 -9.20 -9.39
CA MET A 344 -10.95 -10.26 -9.57
C MET A 344 -10.91 -11.23 -8.39
N PHE A 345 -12.00 -11.27 -7.64
CA PHE A 345 -12.21 -12.26 -6.58
C PHE A 345 -12.70 -13.57 -7.19
N ASP A 346 -12.07 -14.68 -6.80
CA ASP A 346 -12.46 -16.05 -7.15
C ASP A 346 -12.63 -16.86 -5.85
N ALA A 347 -13.87 -17.13 -5.47
CA ALA A 347 -14.19 -17.84 -4.23
C ALA A 347 -13.63 -19.26 -4.17
N SER A 348 -13.25 -19.87 -5.31
CA SER A 348 -12.67 -21.23 -5.32
C SER A 348 -11.25 -21.26 -4.75
N ARG A 349 -10.50 -20.15 -4.79
CA ARG A 349 -9.10 -20.08 -4.39
C ARG A 349 -8.73 -18.90 -3.48
N CYS A 350 -9.43 -17.78 -3.57
CA CYS A 350 -9.14 -16.62 -2.72
C CYS A 350 -9.56 -16.90 -1.28
N ARG A 351 -8.64 -16.69 -0.34
CA ARG A 351 -8.88 -16.83 1.09
C ARG A 351 -8.35 -15.62 1.83
N ASN A 352 -9.17 -15.08 2.73
CA ASN A 352 -8.66 -14.20 3.78
C ASN A 352 -7.98 -15.02 4.85
N ILE A 353 -7.12 -14.39 5.65
CA ILE A 353 -6.43 -15.00 6.78
C ILE A 353 -6.77 -14.21 8.03
N SER A 354 -7.19 -14.93 9.06
CA SER A 354 -7.57 -14.34 10.35
C SER A 354 -6.81 -15.04 11.48
N VAL A 355 -6.34 -14.27 12.46
CA VAL A 355 -5.81 -14.85 13.69
C VAL A 355 -6.97 -15.44 14.49
N ASP A 356 -6.77 -16.64 15.00
CA ASP A 356 -7.77 -17.32 15.86
C ASP A 356 -7.86 -16.62 17.21
N ILE A 357 -9.07 -16.33 17.67
CA ILE A 357 -9.26 -15.62 18.95
C ILE A 357 -8.74 -16.45 20.12
N ARG A 358 -8.76 -17.79 20.04
CA ARG A 358 -8.22 -18.66 21.08
C ARG A 358 -6.72 -18.52 21.23
N TYR A 359 -5.99 -18.33 20.10
CA TYR A 359 -4.56 -18.01 20.15
C TYR A 359 -4.31 -16.66 20.81
N VAL A 360 -5.10 -15.63 20.48
CA VAL A 360 -5.01 -14.32 21.13
C VAL A 360 -5.20 -14.42 22.64
N LEU A 361 -6.24 -15.12 23.07
CA LEU A 361 -6.53 -15.35 24.49
C LEU A 361 -5.43 -16.17 25.18
N TRP A 362 -4.90 -17.19 24.52
CA TRP A 362 -3.76 -17.96 25.03
C TRP A 362 -2.51 -17.09 25.22
N VAL A 363 -2.21 -16.24 24.26
CA VAL A 363 -1.09 -15.28 24.39
C VAL A 363 -1.32 -14.33 25.56
N MET A 364 -2.54 -13.82 25.75
CA MET A 364 -2.85 -12.93 26.87
C MET A 364 -2.71 -13.67 28.22
N ASP A 365 -3.31 -14.84 28.35
CA ASP A 365 -3.33 -15.62 29.61
C ASP A 365 -1.96 -16.24 29.92
N ARG A 366 -1.47 -17.12 29.03
CA ARG A 366 -0.32 -17.98 29.31
C ARG A 366 1.02 -17.32 29.05
N TYR A 367 1.12 -16.62 27.93
CA TYR A 367 2.39 -15.99 27.56
C TYR A 367 2.60 -14.66 28.32
N ALA A 368 1.63 -13.75 28.29
CA ALA A 368 1.74 -12.42 28.87
C ALA A 368 1.37 -12.36 30.38
N ASN A 369 0.83 -13.44 30.98
CA ASN A 369 0.29 -13.48 32.33
C ASN A 369 -0.78 -12.38 32.59
N ALA A 370 -1.56 -12.05 31.58
CA ALA A 370 -2.59 -11.02 31.63
C ALA A 370 -4.01 -11.65 31.74
N LYS A 371 -4.12 -12.75 32.48
CA LYS A 371 -5.40 -13.46 32.66
C LYS A 371 -6.53 -12.55 33.15
N HIS A 372 -6.22 -11.53 33.95
CA HIS A 372 -7.19 -10.57 34.44
C HIS A 372 -7.97 -9.87 33.30
N LEU A 373 -7.35 -9.67 32.12
CA LEU A 373 -8.04 -9.10 30.94
C LEU A 373 -8.99 -10.12 30.31
N VAL A 374 -8.61 -11.41 30.32
CA VAL A 374 -9.48 -12.47 29.83
C VAL A 374 -10.68 -12.67 30.76
N ASP A 375 -10.48 -12.53 32.08
CA ASP A 375 -11.54 -12.66 33.08
C ASP A 375 -12.61 -11.56 33.00
N GLU A 376 -12.33 -10.43 32.34
CA GLU A 376 -13.29 -9.38 32.03
C GLU A 376 -14.19 -9.71 30.83
N MET A 377 -13.85 -10.74 30.04
CA MET A 377 -14.53 -11.10 28.79
C MET A 377 -15.61 -12.15 29.03
N THR A 378 -16.66 -12.12 28.24
CA THR A 378 -17.62 -13.23 28.17
C THR A 378 -17.12 -14.23 27.14
N ILE A 379 -16.63 -15.38 27.61
CA ILE A 379 -16.10 -16.45 26.75
C ILE A 379 -17.23 -17.41 26.41
N VAL A 380 -17.55 -17.53 25.11
CA VAL A 380 -18.49 -18.52 24.58
C VAL A 380 -17.68 -19.72 24.08
N ARG A 381 -17.91 -20.90 24.64
CA ARG A 381 -17.12 -22.11 24.34
C ARG A 381 -17.84 -23.12 23.47
N ASP A 382 -19.14 -23.12 23.51
CA ASP A 382 -20.00 -24.07 22.77
C ASP A 382 -20.97 -23.25 21.89
N ALA A 383 -20.53 -22.87 20.69
CA ALA A 383 -21.48 -22.49 19.66
C ALA A 383 -22.26 -23.77 19.26
N LYS A 384 -23.50 -23.89 19.71
CA LYS A 384 -24.37 -24.99 19.34
C LYS A 384 -24.84 -24.88 17.90
#